data_d17bda29ae8b5f48f06c18dfc66322d0
#
_entry.id   d17bda29ae8b5f48f06c18dfc66322d0
#
_cell.length_a   1.000
_cell.length_b   1.000
_cell.length_c   1.000
_cell.angle_alpha   90.00
_cell.angle_beta   90.00
_cell.angle_gamma   90.00
#
_symmetry.space_group_name_H-M   'P 1'
#
loop_
_entity.id
_entity.type
_entity.pdbx_description
1 polymer ?
#
loop_
_entity_poly.entity_id
_entity_poly.type
_entity_poly.pdbx_seq_one_letter_code
_entity_poly.pdbx_strand_id
1 'polypeptide(L)'
;VKAENILAITFTNKAANEMRERVDETLKDEDTSAMWITTFHSCCVRILRKSINKIGYNRSFVIYDSSDQVTLVKDCLRELNYSEKAMDPKYIISVISNAKDKLINPKQFREKYKNDFSKSKIADVYALYQDRLKRNSALDFDDLISKTVELFREHEDVLDFYRNRFRYIMVDEYQDTSRAQYELVRLLAQGHQNICVVGDDDQSIYGWRGADIRNILSLKEIMMM
;
A
#
# COMPACT_ATOMS: atom_id res chain seq x y z
N VAL A 1 18.47 18.40 -11.81
CA VAL A 1 17.24 17.61 -11.54
C VAL A 1 16.19 18.57 -11.04
N LYS A 2 14.93 18.47 -11.54
CA LYS A 2 13.85 19.30 -11.02
C LYS A 2 13.29 18.68 -9.72
N ALA A 3 12.96 19.53 -8.74
CA ALA A 3 12.38 19.11 -7.46
C ALA A 3 11.13 18.23 -7.63
N GLU A 4 10.27 18.55 -8.58
CA GLU A 4 9.05 17.76 -8.90
C GLU A 4 9.32 16.33 -9.39
N ASN A 5 10.55 16.04 -9.84
CA ASN A 5 10.94 14.70 -10.31
C ASN A 5 11.47 13.79 -9.21
N ILE A 6 11.50 14.24 -7.97
CA ILE A 6 12.01 13.49 -6.83
C ILE A 6 10.87 12.98 -5.96
N LEU A 7 10.89 11.69 -5.69
CA LEU A 7 10.04 11.01 -4.72
C LEU A 7 10.93 10.35 -3.67
N ALA A 8 10.84 10.80 -2.43
CA ALA A 8 11.48 10.17 -1.28
C ALA A 8 10.41 9.61 -0.34
N ILE A 9 10.53 8.33 -0.02
CA ILE A 9 9.52 7.60 0.76
C ILE A 9 10.18 7.05 2.03
N THR A 10 9.47 7.20 3.15
CA THR A 10 9.80 6.57 4.43
C THR A 10 8.54 5.99 5.08
N PHE A 11 8.65 5.40 6.28
CA PHE A 11 7.53 4.69 6.92
C PHE A 11 6.69 5.55 7.86
N THR A 12 7.27 6.59 8.47
CA THR A 12 6.58 7.41 9.46
C THR A 12 6.52 8.88 9.05
N ASN A 13 5.46 9.56 9.46
CA ASN A 13 5.34 11.00 9.23
C ASN A 13 6.46 11.79 9.93
N LYS A 14 6.93 11.30 11.09
CA LYS A 14 8.06 11.91 11.79
C LYS A 14 9.33 11.84 10.93
N ALA A 15 9.68 10.66 10.42
CA ALA A 15 10.85 10.49 9.55
C ALA A 15 10.73 11.31 8.26
N ALA A 16 9.53 11.38 7.66
CA ALA A 16 9.30 12.21 6.48
C ALA A 16 9.51 13.70 6.75
N ASN A 17 9.08 14.19 7.91
CA ASN A 17 9.30 15.59 8.32
C ASN A 17 10.79 15.87 8.60
N GLU A 18 11.46 15.00 9.34
CA GLU A 18 12.91 15.13 9.61
C GLU A 18 13.73 15.10 8.31
N MET A 19 13.36 14.22 7.36
CA MET A 19 14.00 14.15 6.04
C MET A 19 13.79 15.47 5.28
N ARG A 20 12.57 16.03 5.32
CA ARG A 20 12.26 17.32 4.68
C ARG A 20 13.08 18.46 5.27
N GLU A 21 13.10 18.58 6.59
CA GLU A 21 13.90 19.61 7.28
C GLU A 21 15.37 19.55 6.89
N ARG A 22 15.97 18.35 6.85
CA ARG A 22 17.37 18.16 6.44
C ARG A 22 17.61 18.54 4.96
N VAL A 23 16.68 18.20 4.09
CA VAL A 23 16.76 18.58 2.66
C VAL A 23 16.68 20.10 2.52
N ASP A 24 15.74 20.75 3.20
CA ASP A 24 15.57 22.21 3.16
C ASP A 24 16.79 22.94 3.75
N GLU A 25 17.38 22.41 4.83
CA GLU A 25 18.63 22.93 5.42
C GLU A 25 19.83 22.77 4.50
N THR A 26 19.88 21.68 3.74
CA THR A 26 21.02 21.37 2.85
C THR A 26 20.94 22.17 1.54
N LEU A 27 19.73 22.39 1.03
CA LEU A 27 19.44 23.03 -0.25
C LEU A 27 18.83 24.44 -0.04
N LYS A 28 19.42 25.24 0.85
CA LYS A 28 18.88 26.55 1.29
C LYS A 28 18.54 27.52 0.15
N ASP A 29 19.22 27.42 -0.97
CA ASP A 29 19.08 28.32 -2.12
C ASP A 29 18.17 27.74 -3.23
N GLU A 30 17.60 26.55 -3.02
CA GLU A 30 16.78 25.84 -3.99
C GLU A 30 15.34 25.69 -3.53
N ASP A 31 14.38 25.79 -4.44
CA ASP A 31 12.96 25.50 -4.12
C ASP A 31 12.71 23.97 -4.08
N THR A 32 12.61 23.43 -2.88
CA THR A 32 12.36 22.00 -2.61
C THR A 32 10.87 21.66 -2.50
N SER A 33 9.97 22.65 -2.51
CA SER A 33 8.53 22.50 -2.21
C SER A 33 7.80 21.50 -3.11
N ALA A 34 8.28 21.32 -4.36
CA ALA A 34 7.70 20.39 -5.32
C ALA A 34 8.15 18.93 -5.13
N MET A 35 9.17 18.67 -4.29
CA MET A 35 9.60 17.31 -3.95
C MET A 35 8.51 16.57 -3.18
N TRP A 36 8.31 15.31 -3.50
CA TRP A 36 7.48 14.44 -2.67
C TRP A 36 8.36 13.71 -1.66
N ILE A 37 8.46 14.26 -0.46
CA ILE A 37 9.06 13.62 0.71
C ILE A 37 7.89 13.22 1.60
N THR A 38 7.62 11.91 1.72
CA THR A 38 6.33 11.44 2.23
C THR A 38 6.39 9.99 2.71
N THR A 39 5.34 9.52 3.38
CA THR A 39 5.17 8.09 3.66
C THR A 39 4.53 7.37 2.48
N PHE A 40 4.66 6.03 2.43
CA PHE A 40 3.97 5.18 1.44
C PHE A 40 2.48 5.51 1.36
N HIS A 41 1.81 5.52 2.51
CA HIS A 41 0.36 5.75 2.58
C HIS A 41 -0.03 7.17 2.11
N SER A 42 0.69 8.19 2.54
CA SER A 42 0.42 9.57 2.13
C SER A 42 0.65 9.77 0.62
N CYS A 43 1.68 9.13 0.05
CA CYS A 43 1.89 9.09 -1.39
C CYS A 43 0.69 8.47 -2.12
N CYS A 44 0.25 7.30 -1.67
CA CYS A 44 -0.88 6.58 -2.23
C CYS A 44 -2.18 7.39 -2.14
N VAL A 45 -2.48 8.02 -1.00
CA VAL A 45 -3.65 8.90 -0.85
C VAL A 45 -3.63 10.01 -1.89
N ARG A 46 -2.49 10.68 -2.12
CA ARG A 46 -2.38 11.76 -3.13
C ARG A 46 -2.63 11.24 -4.55
N ILE A 47 -2.16 10.05 -4.88
CA ILE A 47 -2.39 9.40 -6.17
C ILE A 47 -3.86 9.02 -6.32
N LEU A 48 -4.42 8.33 -5.33
CA LEU A 48 -5.80 7.84 -5.35
C LEU A 48 -6.81 8.99 -5.42
N ARG A 49 -6.60 10.10 -4.68
CA ARG A 49 -7.46 11.30 -4.76
C ARG A 49 -7.56 11.88 -6.17
N LYS A 50 -6.57 11.65 -7.02
CA LYS A 50 -6.61 12.10 -8.42
C LYS A 50 -7.29 11.12 -9.36
N SER A 51 -7.10 9.82 -9.18
CA SER A 51 -7.35 8.85 -10.24
C SER A 51 -8.15 7.60 -9.84
N ILE A 52 -8.53 7.44 -8.57
CA ILE A 52 -9.21 6.22 -8.07
C ILE A 52 -10.58 5.97 -8.73
N ASN A 53 -11.19 7.02 -9.30
CA ASN A 53 -12.44 6.89 -10.05
C ASN A 53 -12.32 5.95 -11.26
N LYS A 54 -11.11 5.74 -11.79
CA LYS A 54 -10.85 4.80 -12.88
C LYS A 54 -11.09 3.34 -12.47
N ILE A 55 -10.92 3.01 -11.19
CA ILE A 55 -11.21 1.68 -10.62
C ILE A 55 -12.53 1.64 -9.84
N GLY A 56 -13.41 2.63 -10.08
CA GLY A 56 -14.78 2.63 -9.62
C GLY A 56 -15.03 3.07 -8.18
N TYR A 57 -14.16 3.88 -7.62
CA TYR A 57 -14.35 4.55 -6.32
C TYR A 57 -14.59 6.05 -6.50
N ASN A 58 -15.14 6.72 -5.48
CA ASN A 58 -15.21 8.17 -5.46
C ASN A 58 -13.87 8.78 -5.02
N ARG A 59 -13.46 9.87 -5.65
CA ARG A 59 -12.23 10.61 -5.26
C ARG A 59 -12.29 11.17 -3.83
N SER A 60 -13.49 11.43 -3.32
CA SER A 60 -13.72 11.87 -1.93
C SER A 60 -13.89 10.71 -0.96
N PHE A 61 -13.29 9.54 -1.24
CA PHE A 61 -13.36 8.37 -0.37
C PHE A 61 -12.96 8.70 1.08
N VAL A 62 -13.53 7.98 2.03
CA VAL A 62 -13.14 8.04 3.44
C VAL A 62 -12.15 6.91 3.76
N ILE A 63 -11.29 7.14 4.75
CA ILE A 63 -10.34 6.12 5.22
C ILE A 63 -10.88 5.58 6.53
N TYR A 64 -11.18 4.28 6.56
CA TYR A 64 -11.66 3.60 7.75
C TYR A 64 -10.51 3.30 8.70
N ASP A 65 -10.68 3.68 9.96
CA ASP A 65 -9.76 3.33 11.02
C ASP A 65 -10.00 1.90 11.54
N SER A 66 -9.23 1.49 12.56
CA SER A 66 -9.35 0.15 13.13
C SER A 66 -10.72 -0.12 13.76
N SER A 67 -11.40 0.89 14.29
CA SER A 67 -12.74 0.74 14.90
C SER A 67 -13.81 0.60 13.82
N ASP A 68 -13.71 1.35 12.74
CA ASP A 68 -14.58 1.24 11.57
C ASP A 68 -14.47 -0.14 10.92
N GLN A 69 -13.23 -0.65 10.78
CA GLN A 69 -12.97 -1.97 10.22
C GLN A 69 -13.62 -3.08 11.08
N VAL A 70 -13.45 -3.02 12.41
CA VAL A 70 -14.07 -3.99 13.33
C VAL A 70 -15.59 -3.95 13.22
N THR A 71 -16.17 -2.77 13.15
CA THR A 71 -17.62 -2.59 13.00
C THR A 71 -18.10 -3.20 11.69
N LEU A 72 -17.42 -2.90 10.59
CA LEU A 72 -17.77 -3.41 9.27
C LEU A 72 -17.64 -4.94 9.18
N VAL A 73 -16.60 -5.54 9.77
CA VAL A 73 -16.44 -7.00 9.82
C VAL A 73 -17.55 -7.65 10.65
N LYS A 74 -17.95 -7.08 11.79
CA LYS A 74 -19.10 -7.58 12.56
C LYS A 74 -20.41 -7.54 11.76
N ASP A 75 -20.62 -6.49 10.98
CA ASP A 75 -21.79 -6.38 10.10
C ASP A 75 -21.75 -7.44 9.00
N CYS A 76 -20.58 -7.71 8.42
CA CYS A 76 -20.40 -8.80 7.45
C CYS A 76 -20.69 -10.18 8.08
N LEU A 77 -20.19 -10.45 9.29
CA LEU A 77 -20.44 -11.70 10.00
C LEU A 77 -21.95 -11.91 10.24
N ARG A 78 -22.66 -10.87 10.69
CA ARG A 78 -24.12 -10.92 10.90
C ARG A 78 -24.87 -11.21 9.61
N GLU A 79 -24.53 -10.56 8.52
CA GLU A 79 -25.16 -10.79 7.20
C GLU A 79 -24.93 -12.20 6.68
N LEU A 80 -23.73 -12.75 6.92
CA LEU A 80 -23.38 -14.12 6.52
C LEU A 80 -23.89 -15.19 7.52
N ASN A 81 -24.59 -14.80 8.58
CA ASN A 81 -25.02 -15.67 9.67
C ASN A 81 -23.85 -16.44 10.32
N TYR A 82 -22.69 -15.80 10.45
CA TYR A 82 -21.54 -16.34 11.16
C TYR A 82 -21.49 -15.80 12.59
N SER A 83 -21.11 -16.67 13.54
CA SER A 83 -21.00 -16.32 14.95
C SER A 83 -19.76 -15.47 15.23
N GLU A 84 -19.92 -14.26 15.76
CA GLU A 84 -18.80 -13.40 16.21
C GLU A 84 -17.96 -14.07 17.32
N LYS A 85 -18.57 -14.97 18.14
CA LYS A 85 -17.85 -15.74 19.17
C LYS A 85 -16.92 -16.80 18.59
N ALA A 86 -17.29 -17.35 17.42
CA ALA A 86 -16.49 -18.37 16.74
C ALA A 86 -15.48 -17.77 15.76
N MET A 87 -15.70 -16.54 15.33
CA MET A 87 -14.87 -15.85 14.32
C MET A 87 -14.54 -14.45 14.84
N ASP A 88 -13.41 -14.32 15.54
CA ASP A 88 -12.97 -13.03 16.09
C ASP A 88 -12.74 -11.99 14.96
N PRO A 89 -13.44 -10.85 14.99
CA PRO A 89 -13.30 -9.80 13.97
C PRO A 89 -11.86 -9.28 13.82
N LYS A 90 -11.11 -9.16 14.91
CA LYS A 90 -9.73 -8.70 14.87
C LYS A 90 -8.81 -9.70 14.16
N TYR A 91 -9.02 -11.00 14.40
CA TYR A 91 -8.30 -12.04 13.67
C TYR A 91 -8.63 -12.02 12.18
N ILE A 92 -9.91 -11.87 11.81
CA ILE A 92 -10.31 -11.76 10.40
C ILE A 92 -9.62 -10.56 9.74
N ILE A 93 -9.63 -9.39 10.38
CA ILE A 93 -8.95 -8.19 9.88
C ILE A 93 -7.45 -8.47 9.66
N SER A 94 -6.78 -9.12 10.60
CA SER A 94 -5.36 -9.44 10.45
C SER A 94 -5.08 -10.37 9.27
N VAL A 95 -5.98 -11.31 9.00
CA VAL A 95 -5.88 -12.22 7.84
C VAL A 95 -6.11 -11.46 6.52
N ILE A 96 -7.10 -10.54 6.50
CA ILE A 96 -7.38 -9.69 5.33
C ILE A 96 -6.21 -8.74 5.07
N SER A 97 -5.69 -8.08 6.10
CA SER A 97 -4.52 -7.20 6.03
C SER A 97 -3.32 -7.94 5.42
N ASN A 98 -2.99 -9.12 5.95
CA ASN A 98 -1.91 -9.95 5.42
C ASN A 98 -2.14 -10.38 3.95
N ALA A 99 -3.39 -10.57 3.54
CA ALA A 99 -3.72 -10.86 2.15
C ALA A 99 -3.49 -9.63 1.25
N LYS A 100 -3.91 -8.43 1.70
CA LYS A 100 -3.71 -7.16 0.98
C LYS A 100 -2.23 -6.81 0.84
N ASP A 101 -1.43 -6.99 1.90
CA ASP A 101 0.02 -6.82 1.88
C ASP A 101 0.72 -7.70 0.83
N LYS A 102 0.14 -8.86 0.55
CA LYS A 102 0.60 -9.80 -0.49
C LYS A 102 -0.08 -9.59 -1.84
N LEU A 103 -0.91 -8.54 -1.98
CA LEU A 103 -1.70 -8.27 -3.18
C LEU A 103 -2.64 -9.42 -3.57
N ILE A 104 -3.14 -10.16 -2.59
CA ILE A 104 -4.11 -11.25 -2.79
C ILE A 104 -5.51 -10.67 -2.61
N ASN A 105 -6.24 -10.52 -3.70
CA ASN A 105 -7.62 -10.03 -3.67
C ASN A 105 -8.60 -11.12 -3.16
N PRO A 106 -9.88 -10.77 -2.86
CA PRO A 106 -10.86 -11.72 -2.32
C PRO A 106 -11.04 -12.97 -3.20
N LYS A 107 -11.04 -12.83 -4.51
CA LYS A 107 -11.18 -13.96 -5.46
C LYS A 107 -9.98 -14.90 -5.39
N GLN A 108 -8.77 -14.34 -5.39
CA GLN A 108 -7.53 -15.11 -5.27
C GLN A 108 -7.42 -15.77 -3.90
N PHE A 109 -7.86 -15.08 -2.84
CA PHE A 109 -7.88 -15.65 -1.48
C PHE A 109 -8.81 -16.85 -1.40
N ARG A 110 -10.03 -16.75 -1.96
CA ARG A 110 -10.98 -17.86 -2.04
C ARG A 110 -10.40 -19.06 -2.78
N GLU A 111 -9.81 -18.86 -3.93
CA GLU A 111 -9.21 -19.95 -4.72
C GLU A 111 -8.05 -20.62 -3.98
N LYS A 112 -7.18 -19.83 -3.37
CA LYS A 112 -6.03 -20.32 -2.60
C LYS A 112 -6.44 -21.21 -1.42
N TYR A 113 -7.54 -20.89 -0.76
CA TYR A 113 -7.98 -21.55 0.47
C TYR A 113 -9.29 -22.32 0.32
N LYS A 114 -9.65 -22.73 -0.89
CA LYS A 114 -10.91 -23.45 -1.19
C LYS A 114 -11.09 -24.76 -0.43
N ASN A 115 -10.00 -25.41 -0.05
CA ASN A 115 -9.99 -26.67 0.70
C ASN A 115 -9.81 -26.48 2.22
N ASP A 116 -9.70 -25.25 2.70
CA ASP A 116 -9.59 -24.91 4.12
C ASP A 116 -10.91 -24.35 4.62
N PHE A 117 -11.66 -25.15 5.38
CA PHE A 117 -12.99 -24.79 5.85
C PHE A 117 -13.03 -23.48 6.66
N SER A 118 -12.03 -23.25 7.51
CA SER A 118 -11.96 -22.03 8.32
C SER A 118 -11.67 -20.81 7.46
N LYS A 119 -10.67 -20.90 6.58
CA LYS A 119 -10.29 -19.80 5.69
C LYS A 119 -11.30 -19.55 4.57
N SER A 120 -12.07 -20.57 4.17
CA SER A 120 -13.18 -20.41 3.24
C SER A 120 -14.24 -19.44 3.77
N LYS A 121 -14.60 -19.53 5.07
CA LYS A 121 -15.49 -18.57 5.71
C LYS A 121 -14.89 -17.16 5.76
N ILE A 122 -13.60 -17.05 6.04
CA ILE A 122 -12.91 -15.75 5.99
C ILE A 122 -12.92 -15.19 4.56
N ALA A 123 -12.84 -16.03 3.53
CA ALA A 123 -12.96 -15.60 2.14
C ALA A 123 -14.33 -14.99 1.83
N ASP A 124 -15.41 -15.53 2.41
CA ASP A 124 -16.75 -14.94 2.29
C ASP A 124 -16.81 -13.57 2.94
N VAL A 125 -16.29 -13.46 4.17
CA VAL A 125 -16.21 -12.18 4.89
C VAL A 125 -15.35 -11.17 4.11
N TYR A 126 -14.20 -11.57 3.60
CA TYR A 126 -13.31 -10.69 2.85
C TYR A 126 -13.98 -10.15 1.59
N ALA A 127 -14.69 -11.00 0.85
CA ALA A 127 -15.42 -10.58 -0.35
C ALA A 127 -16.51 -9.55 -0.02
N LEU A 128 -17.32 -9.80 1.03
CA LEU A 128 -18.37 -8.90 1.45
C LEU A 128 -17.81 -7.59 2.04
N TYR A 129 -16.75 -7.68 2.85
CA TYR A 129 -16.05 -6.55 3.43
C TYR A 129 -15.56 -5.58 2.34
N GLN A 130 -14.89 -6.10 1.31
CA GLN A 130 -14.37 -5.29 0.21
C GLN A 130 -15.48 -4.68 -0.65
N ASP A 131 -16.57 -5.41 -0.89
CA ASP A 131 -17.74 -4.89 -1.59
C ASP A 131 -18.40 -3.74 -0.80
N ARG A 132 -18.54 -3.88 0.51
CA ARG A 132 -19.10 -2.83 1.37
C ARG A 132 -18.20 -1.60 1.46
N LEU A 133 -16.88 -1.77 1.58
CA LEU A 133 -15.95 -0.65 1.49
C LEU A 133 -16.17 0.11 0.17
N LYS A 134 -16.25 -0.60 -0.94
CA LYS A 134 -16.47 0.03 -2.25
C LYS A 134 -17.80 0.77 -2.33
N ARG A 135 -18.91 0.17 -1.88
CA ARG A 135 -20.24 0.81 -1.84
C ARG A 135 -20.27 2.05 -0.96
N ASN A 136 -19.54 2.04 0.14
CA ASN A 136 -19.44 3.17 1.07
C ASN A 136 -18.45 4.24 0.58
N SER A 137 -17.83 4.06 -0.57
CA SER A 137 -16.69 4.87 -1.02
C SER A 137 -15.64 5.03 0.06
N ALA A 138 -15.27 3.91 0.68
CA ALA A 138 -14.29 3.83 1.74
C ALA A 138 -13.11 2.93 1.34
N LEU A 139 -11.96 3.21 1.92
CA LEU A 139 -10.76 2.37 1.88
C LEU A 139 -10.30 2.13 3.31
N ASP A 140 -9.78 0.98 3.62
CA ASP A 140 -8.98 0.81 4.82
C ASP A 140 -7.51 1.19 4.56
N PHE A 141 -6.68 1.10 5.58
CA PHE A 141 -5.29 1.54 5.49
C PHE A 141 -4.48 0.70 4.49
N ASP A 142 -4.73 -0.61 4.43
CA ASP A 142 -4.05 -1.52 3.50
C ASP A 142 -4.52 -1.31 2.05
N ASP A 143 -5.77 -0.89 1.86
CA ASP A 143 -6.29 -0.54 0.54
C ASP A 143 -5.55 0.63 -0.09
N LEU A 144 -5.01 1.56 0.70
CA LEU A 144 -4.31 2.71 0.14
C LEU A 144 -3.16 2.27 -0.77
N ILE A 145 -2.39 1.26 -0.37
CA ILE A 145 -1.29 0.73 -1.17
C ILE A 145 -1.80 -0.25 -2.21
N SER A 146 -2.60 -1.23 -1.81
CA SER A 146 -3.06 -2.29 -2.72
C SER A 146 -3.92 -1.75 -3.86
N LYS A 147 -4.76 -0.73 -3.63
CA LYS A 147 -5.56 -0.06 -4.66
C LYS A 147 -4.74 0.88 -5.55
N THR A 148 -3.65 1.44 -5.05
CA THR A 148 -2.71 2.17 -5.91
C THR A 148 -2.00 1.23 -6.87
N VAL A 149 -1.59 0.05 -6.40
CA VAL A 149 -1.01 -0.99 -7.27
C VAL A 149 -2.03 -1.49 -8.30
N GLU A 150 -3.28 -1.75 -7.88
CA GLU A 150 -4.38 -2.13 -8.78
C GLU A 150 -4.60 -1.05 -9.85
N LEU A 151 -4.71 0.21 -9.46
CA LEU A 151 -4.86 1.36 -10.37
C LEU A 151 -3.73 1.42 -11.41
N PHE A 152 -2.49 1.23 -10.99
CA PHE A 152 -1.34 1.27 -11.89
C PHE A 152 -1.29 0.08 -12.87
N ARG A 153 -1.74 -1.09 -12.43
CA ARG A 153 -1.80 -2.29 -13.30
C ARG A 153 -2.92 -2.23 -14.33
N GLU A 154 -4.04 -1.61 -13.97
CA GLU A 154 -5.22 -1.53 -14.85
C GLU A 154 -5.21 -0.29 -15.74
N HIS A 155 -4.46 0.77 -15.38
CA HIS A 155 -4.43 2.07 -16.06
C HIS A 155 -3.01 2.55 -16.29
N GLU A 156 -2.43 2.10 -17.40
CA GLU A 156 -1.05 2.44 -17.78
C GLU A 156 -0.83 3.95 -17.97
N ASP A 157 -1.85 4.67 -18.44
CA ASP A 157 -1.80 6.12 -18.59
C ASP A 157 -1.58 6.85 -17.24
N VAL A 158 -2.14 6.31 -16.14
CA VAL A 158 -1.90 6.84 -14.81
C VAL A 158 -0.50 6.49 -14.34
N LEU A 159 -0.07 5.25 -14.54
CA LEU A 159 1.27 4.81 -14.18
C LEU A 159 2.33 5.62 -14.91
N ASP A 160 2.20 5.81 -16.21
CA ASP A 160 3.14 6.57 -17.03
C ASP A 160 3.22 8.04 -16.64
N PHE A 161 2.09 8.65 -16.24
CA PHE A 161 2.11 9.98 -15.69
C PHE A 161 3.04 10.08 -14.46
N TYR A 162 2.95 9.12 -13.52
CA TYR A 162 3.78 9.12 -12.32
C TYR A 162 5.21 8.65 -12.58
N ARG A 163 5.46 7.74 -13.50
CA ARG A 163 6.82 7.39 -13.98
C ARG A 163 7.56 8.59 -14.56
N ASN A 164 6.88 9.36 -15.41
CA ASN A 164 7.45 10.55 -16.01
C ASN A 164 7.67 11.68 -14.99
N ARG A 165 6.82 11.75 -13.96
CA ARG A 165 6.97 12.70 -12.88
C ARG A 165 8.12 12.32 -11.93
N PHE A 166 8.14 11.10 -11.42
CA PHE A 166 9.10 10.63 -10.42
C PHE A 166 10.28 9.91 -11.11
N ARG A 167 11.22 10.69 -11.57
CA ARG A 167 12.42 10.17 -12.25
C ARG A 167 13.52 9.71 -11.30
N TYR A 168 13.43 10.11 -10.04
CA TYR A 168 14.36 9.74 -8.97
C TYR A 168 13.53 9.29 -7.77
N ILE A 169 13.68 8.02 -7.42
CA ILE A 169 12.92 7.41 -6.33
C ILE A 169 13.91 7.00 -5.24
N MET A 170 13.66 7.44 -4.02
CA MET A 170 14.45 7.07 -2.84
C MET A 170 13.51 6.43 -1.84
N VAL A 171 13.93 5.29 -1.27
CA VAL A 171 13.16 4.58 -0.25
C VAL A 171 14.06 4.30 0.94
N ASP A 172 13.66 4.79 2.10
CA ASP A 172 14.31 4.56 3.38
C ASP A 172 13.69 3.35 4.08
N GLU A 173 14.45 2.73 5.00
CA GLU A 173 14.04 1.54 5.77
C GLU A 173 13.52 0.40 4.87
N TYR A 174 14.21 0.17 3.75
CA TYR A 174 13.71 -0.73 2.69
C TYR A 174 13.52 -2.18 3.15
N GLN A 175 14.24 -2.63 4.19
CA GLN A 175 14.08 -3.96 4.80
C GLN A 175 12.69 -4.21 5.37
N ASP A 176 11.94 -3.15 5.71
CA ASP A 176 10.61 -3.24 6.30
C ASP A 176 9.47 -3.18 5.28
N THR A 177 9.80 -3.17 3.97
CA THR A 177 8.78 -3.11 2.92
C THR A 177 7.97 -4.41 2.82
N SER A 178 6.63 -4.26 2.70
CA SER A 178 5.73 -5.35 2.34
C SER A 178 5.80 -5.65 0.83
N ARG A 179 5.22 -6.77 0.40
CA ARG A 179 5.12 -7.10 -1.03
C ARG A 179 4.37 -6.03 -1.84
N ALA A 180 3.33 -5.44 -1.26
CA ALA A 180 2.54 -4.39 -1.91
C ALA A 180 3.37 -3.10 -2.10
N GLN A 181 4.15 -2.71 -1.09
CA GLN A 181 5.05 -1.56 -1.15
C GLN A 181 6.19 -1.77 -2.15
N TYR A 182 6.80 -2.95 -2.14
CA TYR A 182 7.79 -3.36 -3.14
C TYR A 182 7.24 -3.22 -4.56
N GLU A 183 6.05 -3.77 -4.81
CA GLU A 183 5.44 -3.74 -6.13
C GLU A 183 5.09 -2.31 -6.59
N LEU A 184 4.63 -1.45 -5.68
CA LEU A 184 4.40 -0.04 -5.95
C LEU A 184 5.69 0.65 -6.43
N VAL A 185 6.78 0.46 -5.71
CA VAL A 185 8.09 1.04 -6.04
C VAL A 185 8.60 0.49 -7.37
N ARG A 186 8.50 -0.83 -7.57
CA ARG A 186 8.89 -1.50 -8.81
C ARG A 186 8.17 -0.92 -10.03
N LEU A 187 6.84 -0.77 -9.94
CA LEU A 187 6.03 -0.21 -11.01
C LEU A 187 6.46 1.22 -11.36
N LEU A 188 6.72 2.05 -10.37
CA LEU A 188 7.17 3.44 -10.58
C LEU A 188 8.59 3.54 -11.14
N ALA A 189 9.52 2.69 -10.67
CA ALA A 189 10.92 2.72 -11.09
C ALA A 189 11.16 2.06 -12.46
N GLN A 190 10.25 1.18 -12.88
CA GLN A 190 10.35 0.49 -14.16
C GLN A 190 10.36 1.49 -15.33
N GLY A 191 11.39 1.44 -16.13
CA GLY A 191 11.55 2.31 -17.30
C GLY A 191 12.65 3.35 -17.18
N HIS A 192 12.96 3.87 -16.00
CA HIS A 192 14.10 4.76 -15.80
C HIS A 192 15.17 4.21 -14.84
N GLN A 193 14.81 3.24 -13.99
CA GLN A 193 15.70 2.51 -13.07
C GLN A 193 16.50 3.41 -12.10
N ASN A 194 16.11 4.68 -11.93
CA ASN A 194 16.74 5.62 -11.01
C ASN A 194 16.14 5.44 -9.61
N ILE A 195 16.53 4.38 -8.96
CA ILE A 195 16.10 4.05 -7.60
C ILE A 195 17.30 3.99 -6.66
N CYS A 196 17.16 4.58 -5.50
CA CYS A 196 18.09 4.47 -4.38
C CYS A 196 17.31 3.93 -3.17
N VAL A 197 17.76 2.85 -2.58
CA VAL A 197 17.18 2.31 -1.36
C VAL A 197 18.23 2.34 -0.25
N VAL A 198 17.77 2.66 0.94
CA VAL A 198 18.54 2.61 2.16
C VAL A 198 17.85 1.65 3.12
N GLY A 199 18.61 0.79 3.75
CA GLY A 199 18.07 -0.21 4.68
C GLY A 199 19.20 -0.97 5.36
N ASP A 200 18.87 -1.59 6.48
CA ASP A 200 19.75 -2.41 7.29
C ASP A 200 19.01 -3.72 7.59
N ASP A 201 19.49 -4.82 7.07
CA ASP A 201 18.88 -6.14 7.25
C ASP A 201 18.92 -6.63 8.70
N ASP A 202 19.92 -6.20 9.49
CA ASP A 202 19.99 -6.50 10.92
C ASP A 202 18.88 -5.78 11.72
N GLN A 203 18.27 -4.72 11.17
CA GLN A 203 17.16 -3.98 11.78
C GLN A 203 15.78 -4.46 11.32
N SER A 204 15.68 -5.52 10.51
CA SER A 204 14.40 -6.05 10.02
C SER A 204 13.62 -6.75 11.13
N ILE A 205 12.80 -6.01 11.87
CA ILE A 205 12.00 -6.52 12.99
C ILE A 205 10.49 -6.58 12.70
N TYR A 206 10.04 -6.08 11.54
CA TYR A 206 8.62 -5.96 11.18
C TYR A 206 8.09 -7.09 10.30
N GLY A 207 8.72 -8.28 10.30
CA GLY A 207 8.23 -9.47 9.58
C GLY A 207 6.79 -9.84 9.93
N TRP A 208 6.36 -9.61 11.17
CA TRP A 208 4.98 -9.83 11.62
C TRP A 208 3.97 -8.80 11.04
N ARG A 209 4.44 -7.69 10.47
CA ARG A 209 3.65 -6.70 9.73
C ARG A 209 3.71 -6.89 8.22
N GLY A 210 4.18 -8.04 7.74
CA GLY A 210 4.26 -8.32 6.32
C GLY A 210 5.55 -7.83 5.64
N ALA A 211 6.53 -7.31 6.38
CA ALA A 211 7.85 -7.02 5.85
C ALA A 211 8.48 -8.30 5.29
N ASP A 212 9.09 -8.18 4.12
CA ASP A 212 9.74 -9.29 3.43
C ASP A 212 11.17 -8.92 3.08
N ILE A 213 12.12 -9.43 3.87
CA ILE A 213 13.55 -9.16 3.68
C ILE A 213 14.04 -9.54 2.26
N ARG A 214 13.33 -10.46 1.59
CA ARG A 214 13.65 -10.81 0.20
C ARG A 214 13.52 -9.63 -0.76
N ASN A 215 12.74 -8.60 -0.39
CA ASN A 215 12.60 -7.39 -1.20
C ASN A 215 13.94 -6.66 -1.38
N ILE A 216 14.79 -6.61 -0.33
CA ILE A 216 16.12 -5.99 -0.43
C ILE A 216 17.08 -6.87 -1.25
N LEU A 217 16.96 -8.20 -1.09
CA LEU A 217 17.78 -9.17 -1.83
C LEU A 217 17.41 -9.21 -3.32
N SER A 218 16.13 -8.97 -3.65
CA SER A 218 15.59 -8.97 -5.02
C SER A 218 15.76 -7.61 -5.73
N LEU A 219 16.44 -6.65 -5.12
CA LEU A 219 16.62 -5.31 -5.72
C LEU A 219 17.27 -5.37 -7.11
N LYS A 220 18.17 -6.34 -7.33
CA LYS A 220 18.77 -6.60 -8.63
C LYS A 220 17.74 -6.91 -9.72
N GLU A 221 16.61 -7.51 -9.36
CA GLU A 221 15.54 -7.84 -10.31
C GLU A 221 14.82 -6.57 -10.82
N ILE A 222 14.68 -5.52 -9.97
CA ILE A 222 14.14 -4.24 -10.40
C ILE A 222 15.06 -3.56 -11.42
N MET A 223 16.38 -3.74 -11.25
CA MET A 223 17.39 -3.08 -12.07
C MET A 223 17.73 -3.85 -13.37
N MET A 224 17.27 -5.10 -13.51
CA MET A 224 17.55 -5.94 -14.69
C MET A 224 16.34 -6.13 -15.61
N MET A 225 15.19 -5.53 -15.30
CA MET A 225 13.98 -5.54 -16.14
C MET A 225 13.84 -4.23 -16.93
#